data_6285eca96b9015abb273c0c89ca5e0ba
#
_entry.id   6285eca96b9015abb273c0c89ca5e0ba
#
_cell.length_a   1.000
_cell.length_b   1.000
_cell.length_c   1.000
_cell.angle_alpha   90.00
_cell.angle_beta   90.00
_cell.angle_gamma   90.00
#
_symmetry.space_group_name_H-M   'P 1'
#
loop_
_entity.id
_entity.type
_entity.pdbx_description
1 polymer ?
#
loop_
_entity_poly.entity_id
_entity_poly.type
_entity_poly.pdbx_seq_one_letter_code
_entity_poly.pdbx_strand_id
1 'polypeptide(L)'
;MVELYNLVVWNERNIELARELLGDTVIRHEVGAAHTLTHAEAVQRVVDMWEMADSLHFDLNVVVEGDDGEHVAIVYDSTIRTKDGAETNIAGIEVFRVVDGKITEVWNCGYQQGVWN
;
A
#
# COMPACT_ATOMS: atom_id res chain seq x y z
N MET A 1 5.06 -3.72 10.99
CA MET A 1 5.78 -3.08 9.87
C MET A 1 4.84 -2.77 8.70
N VAL A 2 4.19 -3.76 8.10
CA VAL A 2 3.21 -3.53 7.04
C VAL A 2 2.01 -2.73 7.56
N GLU A 3 1.58 -2.97 8.78
CA GLU A 3 0.56 -2.18 9.45
C GLU A 3 0.96 -0.72 9.55
N LEU A 4 2.21 -0.41 9.92
CA LEU A 4 2.70 0.96 9.97
C LEU A 4 2.66 1.61 8.59
N TYR A 5 3.05 0.88 7.56
CA TYR A 5 2.98 1.39 6.19
C TYR A 5 1.55 1.75 5.80
N ASN A 6 0.60 0.84 6.02
CA ASN A 6 -0.79 1.07 5.59
C ASN A 6 -1.54 2.04 6.51
N LEU A 7 -1.38 1.91 7.83
CA LEU A 7 -2.18 2.70 8.76
C LEU A 7 -1.58 4.06 9.10
N VAL A 8 -0.26 4.17 9.15
CA VAL A 8 0.40 5.43 9.51
C VAL A 8 0.84 6.19 8.26
N VAL A 9 1.56 5.56 7.34
CA VAL A 9 2.00 6.25 6.12
C VAL A 9 0.78 6.76 5.33
N TRP A 10 -0.15 5.86 5.02
CA TRP A 10 -1.28 6.23 4.16
C TRP A 10 -2.32 7.07 4.88
N ASN A 11 -2.76 6.65 6.07
CA ASN A 11 -3.85 7.35 6.77
C ASN A 11 -3.43 8.70 7.34
N GLU A 12 -2.16 8.81 7.78
CA GLU A 12 -1.65 10.04 8.38
C GLU A 12 -0.78 10.85 7.44
N ARG A 13 -0.61 10.39 6.20
CA ARG A 13 0.26 11.02 5.19
C ARG A 13 1.68 11.26 5.71
N ASN A 14 2.24 10.25 6.38
CA ASN A 14 3.57 10.34 6.98
C ASN A 14 4.65 10.00 5.96
N ILE A 15 5.15 11.00 5.24
CA ILE A 15 6.14 10.82 4.19
C ILE A 15 7.51 10.38 4.75
N GLU A 16 7.88 10.82 5.93
CA GLU A 16 9.15 10.44 6.55
C GLU A 16 9.17 8.95 6.86
N LEU A 17 8.05 8.42 7.37
CA LEU A 17 7.92 6.99 7.63
C LEU A 17 7.91 6.19 6.32
N ALA A 18 7.30 6.73 5.25
CA ALA A 18 7.35 6.10 3.94
C ALA A 18 8.79 5.96 3.45
N ARG A 19 9.60 7.00 3.60
CA ARG A 19 11.03 6.96 3.23
C ARG A 19 11.80 5.94 4.03
N GLU A 20 11.43 5.75 5.29
CA GLU A 20 12.10 4.79 6.17
C GLU A 20 11.73 3.35 5.85
N LEU A 21 10.44 3.09 5.53
CA LEU A 21 9.92 1.73 5.34
C LEU A 21 10.07 1.19 3.92
N LEU A 22 10.23 2.04 2.91
CA LEU A 22 10.42 1.60 1.53
C LEU A 22 11.89 1.31 1.26
N GLY A 23 12.17 0.20 0.56
CA GLY A 23 13.53 -0.20 0.23
C GLY A 23 14.19 0.66 -0.84
N ASP A 24 15.48 0.42 -1.09
CA ASP A 24 16.24 1.12 -2.13
C ASP A 24 15.68 0.86 -3.52
N THR A 25 15.11 -0.33 -3.72
CA THR A 25 14.29 -0.68 -4.86
C THR A 25 13.03 -1.37 -4.37
N VAL A 26 11.92 -1.14 -5.05
CA VAL A 26 10.64 -1.82 -4.77
C VAL A 26 10.12 -2.37 -6.08
N ILE A 27 9.90 -3.67 -6.13
CA ILE A 27 9.32 -4.32 -7.29
C ILE A 27 7.82 -4.43 -7.06
N ARG A 28 7.03 -3.81 -7.93
CA ARG A 28 5.57 -3.90 -7.88
C ARG A 28 5.09 -4.83 -8.97
N HIS A 29 4.44 -5.91 -8.55
CA HIS A 29 3.83 -6.88 -9.45
C HIS A 29 2.34 -6.62 -9.57
N GLU A 30 1.87 -6.61 -10.79
CA GLU A 30 0.45 -6.68 -11.12
C GLU A 30 0.25 -7.82 -12.11
N VAL A 31 -0.99 -8.22 -12.36
CA VAL A 31 -1.24 -9.29 -13.32
C VAL A 31 -0.82 -8.80 -14.71
N GLY A 32 0.12 -9.50 -15.32
CA GLY A 32 0.63 -9.19 -16.65
C GLY A 32 1.83 -8.26 -16.72
N ALA A 33 2.27 -7.66 -15.60
CA ALA A 33 3.41 -6.74 -15.61
C ALA A 33 4.11 -6.66 -14.27
N ALA A 34 5.38 -6.25 -14.30
CA ALA A 34 6.14 -5.91 -13.09
C ALA A 34 6.92 -4.63 -13.35
N HIS A 35 6.99 -3.78 -12.33
CA HIS A 35 7.67 -2.50 -12.40
C HIS A 35 8.67 -2.40 -11.24
N THR A 36 9.95 -2.13 -11.57
CA THR A 36 10.97 -1.89 -10.56
C THR A 36 11.11 -0.39 -10.35
N LEU A 37 10.83 0.04 -9.12
CA LEU A 37 10.91 1.44 -8.73
C LEU A 37 12.16 1.68 -7.91
N THR A 38 12.83 2.81 -8.14
CA THR A 38 13.84 3.29 -7.21
C THR A 38 13.18 3.73 -5.92
N HIS A 39 13.96 3.92 -4.86
CA HIS A 39 13.43 4.44 -3.60
C HIS A 39 12.69 5.77 -3.81
N ALA A 40 13.27 6.69 -4.56
CA ALA A 40 12.64 7.99 -4.85
C ALA A 40 11.31 7.82 -5.59
N GLU A 41 11.26 6.93 -6.58
CA GLU A 41 10.04 6.65 -7.34
C GLU A 41 8.96 6.00 -6.47
N ALA A 42 9.35 5.09 -5.58
CA ALA A 42 8.41 4.44 -4.67
C ALA A 42 7.78 5.45 -3.69
N VAL A 43 8.58 6.34 -3.15
CA VAL A 43 8.10 7.43 -2.27
C VAL A 43 7.20 8.39 -3.05
N GLN A 44 7.62 8.79 -4.24
CA GLN A 44 6.85 9.72 -5.07
C GLN A 44 5.49 9.13 -5.46
N ARG A 45 5.43 7.82 -5.69
CA ARG A 45 4.16 7.15 -5.97
C ARG A 45 3.14 7.33 -4.84
N VAL A 46 3.59 7.26 -3.59
CA VAL A 46 2.73 7.48 -2.43
C VAL A 46 2.21 8.92 -2.42
N VAL A 47 3.08 9.88 -2.65
CA VAL A 47 2.71 11.30 -2.72
C VAL A 47 1.70 11.56 -3.84
N ASP A 48 1.95 10.99 -5.03
CA ASP A 48 1.07 11.16 -6.19
C ASP A 48 -0.33 10.61 -5.91
N MET A 49 -0.42 9.47 -5.22
CA MET A 49 -1.70 8.86 -4.85
C MET A 49 -2.47 9.74 -3.86
N TRP A 50 -1.78 10.36 -2.91
CA TRP A 50 -2.42 11.31 -1.99
C TRP A 50 -3.00 12.53 -2.71
N GLU A 51 -2.29 13.02 -3.72
CA GLU A 51 -2.71 14.18 -4.48
C GLU A 51 -3.92 13.93 -5.37
N MET A 52 -4.21 12.69 -5.69
CA MET A 52 -5.37 12.30 -6.51
C MET A 52 -6.69 12.33 -5.74
N ALA A 53 -6.66 12.44 -4.42
CA ALA A 53 -7.85 12.41 -3.58
C ALA A 53 -7.75 13.43 -2.46
N ASP A 54 -8.90 13.91 -1.97
CA ASP A 54 -8.94 14.79 -0.80
C ASP A 54 -8.64 14.02 0.47
N SER A 55 -9.14 12.80 0.59
CA SER A 55 -8.85 11.93 1.71
C SER A 55 -8.82 10.46 1.29
N LEU A 56 -8.02 9.71 2.02
CA LEU A 56 -7.79 8.30 1.77
C LEU A 56 -7.58 7.64 3.13
N HIS A 57 -8.40 6.64 3.44
CA HIS A 57 -8.31 5.92 4.71
C HIS A 57 -8.33 4.42 4.47
N PHE A 58 -7.33 3.73 5.01
CA PHE A 58 -7.22 2.27 4.94
C PHE A 58 -7.64 1.62 6.24
N ASP A 59 -8.36 0.51 6.13
CA ASP A 59 -8.62 -0.42 7.22
C ASP A 59 -8.03 -1.78 6.84
N LEU A 60 -7.31 -2.40 7.77
CA LEU A 60 -6.78 -3.74 7.58
C LEU A 60 -7.72 -4.75 8.25
N ASN A 61 -8.34 -5.60 7.44
CA ASN A 61 -9.28 -6.60 7.92
C ASN A 61 -8.58 -7.88 8.37
N VAL A 62 -7.54 -8.28 7.64
CA VAL A 62 -6.73 -9.47 7.94
C VAL A 62 -5.27 -9.16 7.66
N VAL A 63 -4.39 -9.60 8.54
CA VAL A 63 -2.93 -9.54 8.34
C VAL A 63 -2.38 -10.93 8.64
N VAL A 64 -1.67 -11.51 7.67
CA VAL A 64 -1.08 -12.85 7.81
C VAL A 64 0.40 -12.76 7.49
N GLU A 65 1.23 -13.16 8.45
CA GLU A 65 2.68 -13.24 8.27
C GLU A 65 3.07 -14.65 7.83
N GLY A 66 3.95 -14.73 6.82
CA GLY A 66 4.48 -15.99 6.35
C GLY A 66 5.51 -16.57 7.30
N ASP A 67 5.70 -17.89 7.27
CA ASP A 67 6.69 -18.61 8.10
C ASP A 67 8.13 -18.25 7.74
N ASP A 68 8.37 -17.70 6.55
CA ASP A 68 9.70 -17.30 6.10
C ASP A 68 10.22 -16.00 6.77
N GLY A 69 9.38 -15.32 7.54
CA GLY A 69 9.74 -14.04 8.17
C GLY A 69 9.86 -12.88 7.21
N GLU A 70 9.50 -13.03 5.95
CA GLU A 70 9.63 -11.99 4.92
C GLU A 70 8.30 -11.59 4.31
N HIS A 71 7.37 -12.51 4.07
CA HIS A 71 6.13 -12.23 3.37
C HIS A 71 4.98 -11.93 4.33
N VAL A 72 4.22 -10.88 4.03
CA VAL A 72 3.04 -10.48 4.80
C VAL A 72 1.90 -10.23 3.82
N ALA A 73 0.78 -10.91 4.02
CA ALA A 73 -0.43 -10.70 3.24
C ALA A 73 -1.42 -9.85 4.03
N ILE A 74 -2.08 -8.92 3.35
CA ILE A 74 -3.14 -8.11 3.95
C ILE A 74 -4.42 -8.22 3.13
N VAL A 75 -5.54 -8.20 3.83
CA VAL A 75 -6.87 -7.98 3.26
C VAL A 75 -7.32 -6.63 3.77
N TYR A 76 -7.63 -5.72 2.88
CA TYR A 76 -7.95 -4.35 3.26
C TYR A 76 -9.18 -3.83 2.54
N ASP A 77 -9.81 -2.81 3.12
CA ASP A 77 -10.66 -1.90 2.39
C ASP A 77 -10.21 -0.46 2.64
N SER A 78 -10.63 0.43 1.78
CA SER A 78 -10.24 1.83 1.84
C SER A 78 -11.41 2.71 1.46
N THR A 79 -11.54 3.83 2.16
CA THR A 79 -12.49 4.87 1.83
C THR A 79 -11.73 6.01 1.17
N ILE A 80 -12.14 6.39 -0.04
CA ILE A 80 -11.51 7.44 -0.82
C ILE A 80 -12.53 8.55 -1.05
N ARG A 81 -12.19 9.77 -0.68
CA ARG A 81 -12.96 10.95 -1.05
C ARG A 81 -12.23 11.68 -2.15
N THR A 82 -12.88 11.80 -3.29
CA THR A 82 -12.33 12.51 -4.46
C THR A 82 -12.47 14.03 -4.31
N LYS A 83 -11.73 14.77 -5.14
CA LYS A 83 -11.71 16.23 -5.05
C LYS A 83 -13.05 16.89 -5.38
N ASP A 84 -13.94 16.21 -6.07
CA ASP A 84 -15.31 16.66 -6.35
C ASP A 84 -16.28 16.39 -5.21
N GLY A 85 -15.81 15.81 -4.09
CA GLY A 85 -16.61 15.49 -2.92
C GLY A 85 -17.29 14.13 -2.94
N ALA A 86 -17.13 13.36 -4.01
CA ALA A 86 -17.66 12.00 -4.05
C ALA A 86 -16.85 11.07 -3.16
N GLU A 87 -17.52 10.12 -2.55
CA GLU A 87 -16.88 9.10 -1.71
C GLU A 87 -17.08 7.72 -2.33
N THR A 88 -16.02 6.94 -2.37
CA THR A 88 -16.05 5.56 -2.85
C THR A 88 -15.24 4.66 -1.94
N ASN A 89 -15.57 3.37 -1.96
CA ASN A 89 -14.81 2.35 -1.25
C ASN A 89 -14.18 1.42 -2.26
N ILE A 90 -12.95 1.01 -1.97
CA ILE A 90 -12.25 -0.03 -2.72
C ILE A 90 -11.75 -1.08 -1.74
N ALA A 91 -11.58 -2.30 -2.22
CA ALA A 91 -11.08 -3.40 -1.41
C ALA A 91 -10.12 -4.25 -2.22
N GLY A 92 -9.17 -4.86 -1.55
CA GLY A 92 -8.18 -5.68 -2.23
C GLY A 92 -7.40 -6.55 -1.26
N ILE A 93 -6.49 -7.32 -1.86
CA ILE A 93 -5.53 -8.16 -1.15
C ILE A 93 -4.16 -7.84 -1.73
N GLU A 94 -3.18 -7.61 -0.85
CA GLU A 94 -1.80 -7.40 -1.26
C GLU A 94 -0.88 -8.31 -0.46
N VAL A 95 0.23 -8.70 -1.10
CA VAL A 95 1.31 -9.42 -0.42
C VAL A 95 2.55 -8.55 -0.50
N PHE A 96 3.22 -8.37 0.63
CA PHE A 96 4.45 -7.60 0.75
C PHE A 96 5.61 -8.52 1.07
N ARG A 97 6.76 -8.25 0.49
CA ARG A 97 8.02 -8.82 0.96
C ARG A 97 8.79 -7.78 1.74
N VAL A 98 9.19 -8.14 2.95
CA VAL A 98 9.92 -7.26 3.88
C VAL A 98 11.27 -7.87 4.17
N VAL A 99 12.34 -7.14 3.89
CA VAL A 99 13.73 -7.56 4.13
C VAL A 99 14.43 -6.45 4.89
N ASP A 100 15.05 -6.80 6.02
CA ASP A 100 15.78 -5.86 6.88
C ASP A 100 14.94 -4.63 7.27
N GLY A 101 13.66 -4.86 7.56
CA GLY A 101 12.75 -3.79 7.97
C GLY A 101 12.27 -2.89 6.85
N LYS A 102 12.46 -3.30 5.58
CA LYS A 102 12.07 -2.49 4.42
C LYS A 102 11.22 -3.30 3.45
N ILE A 103 10.22 -2.64 2.88
CA ILE A 103 9.39 -3.22 1.83
C ILE A 103 10.19 -3.23 0.54
N THR A 104 10.41 -4.42 -0.02
CA THR A 104 11.21 -4.60 -1.23
C THR A 104 10.39 -5.09 -2.42
N GLU A 105 9.22 -5.65 -2.16
CA GLU A 105 8.40 -6.24 -3.22
C GLU A 105 6.93 -6.23 -2.80
N VAL A 106 6.04 -6.00 -3.75
CA VAL A 106 4.58 -5.97 -3.52
C VAL A 106 3.89 -6.69 -4.69
N TRP A 107 2.95 -7.56 -4.37
CA TRP A 107 2.04 -8.18 -5.34
C TRP A 107 0.64 -7.64 -5.11
N ASN A 108 0.01 -7.15 -6.16
CA ASN A 108 -1.34 -6.61 -6.13
C ASN A 108 -2.06 -7.03 -7.42
N CYS A 109 -3.18 -7.72 -7.30
CA CYS A 109 -3.96 -8.13 -8.48
C CYS A 109 -5.02 -7.09 -8.89
N GLY A 110 -4.92 -5.88 -8.34
CA GLY A 110 -5.90 -4.83 -8.53
C GLY A 110 -6.96 -4.86 -7.43
N TYR A 111 -7.51 -3.71 -7.15
CA TYR A 111 -8.61 -3.56 -6.20
C TYR A 111 -9.94 -3.53 -6.97
N GLN A 112 -11.02 -3.79 -6.26
CA GLN A 112 -12.38 -3.67 -6.78
C GLN A 112 -13.16 -2.68 -5.93
N GLN A 113 -14.17 -2.07 -6.53
CA GLN A 113 -15.05 -1.15 -5.81
C GLN A 113 -15.93 -1.95 -4.84
N GLY A 114 -16.04 -1.47 -3.61
CA GLY A 114 -16.86 -2.07 -2.57
C GLY A 114 -16.09 -2.31 -1.29
N VAL A 115 -16.72 -2.97 -0.35
CA VAL A 115 -16.14 -3.40 0.92
C VAL A 115 -16.31 -4.91 1.08
N TRP A 116 -15.52 -5.51 1.96
CA TRP A 116 -15.66 -6.93 2.26
C TRP A 116 -16.97 -7.18 3.03
N ASN A 117 -17.64 -8.24 2.65
CA ASN A 117 -18.86 -8.72 3.35
C ASN A 117 -18.54 -9.85 4.31
#